data_fadd8ddf77da7af94f8d0312dc79bd81
#
_entry.id   fadd8ddf77da7af94f8d0312dc79bd81
#
_cell.length_a   1.000
_cell.length_b   1.000
_cell.length_c   1.000
_cell.angle_alpha   90.00
_cell.angle_beta   90.00
_cell.angle_gamma   90.00
#
_symmetry.space_group_name_H-M   'P 1'
#
loop_
_entity.id
_entity.type
_entity.pdbx_description
1 polymer ?
#
loop_
_entity_poly.entity_id
_entity_poly.type
_entity_poly.pdbx_seq_one_letter_code
_entity_poly.pdbx_strand_id
1 'polypeptide(L)'
;MLKIRKLEKKIPVYDITVNTNHNFYANDILVHNCSEIFLPTTPMMFDGLRKTEFENISDYNADNGMISLCILGCINFGKLSNITRLDSLTSIFVRFLDNLIDEQDYPMDAAEWPTKGYRFLGIGISDFAHFLAKHDARLGTQKSKDLTHRWAERFQYGLIKASNQLAKERGACEFYDQLKYSDGVLPIDLYNKNVDKIINNKLLCDWEGLRADIKTYGIRNATLSAIPPTASSSLVSNSTQGIDPIFTTTDTYESASYVVKSIVPDFEKENYYMKAWDMAGNNNSDYMKLMAILQKFICQGMSTNQYYDLTKLPNRTLDANRVKKDILIAFKYGLKSLYYIRTKDKENISEEIKDDTTPPADGNFI
;
A
#
# COMPACT_ATOMS: atom_id res chain seq x y z
N MET A 1 4.48 -19.16 20.59
CA MET A 1 3.29 -18.68 21.32
C MET A 1 3.61 -17.28 21.86
N LEU A 2 3.08 -16.23 21.27
CA LEU A 2 3.29 -14.84 21.74
C LEU A 2 2.56 -14.65 23.07
N LYS A 3 3.30 -14.35 24.14
CA LYS A 3 2.71 -13.98 25.43
C LYS A 3 2.51 -12.47 25.45
N ILE A 4 1.26 -12.01 25.44
CA ILE A 4 0.92 -10.60 25.65
C ILE A 4 0.91 -10.36 27.17
N ARG A 5 1.77 -9.46 27.64
CA ARG A 5 1.84 -9.03 29.05
C ARG A 5 1.27 -7.63 29.17
N LYS A 6 0.29 -7.44 30.06
CA LYS A 6 -0.20 -6.10 30.42
C LYS A 6 0.88 -5.39 31.24
N LEU A 7 1.24 -4.19 30.82
CA LEU A 7 2.15 -3.35 31.58
C LEU A 7 1.36 -2.61 32.69
N GLU A 8 1.86 -2.65 33.91
CA GLU A 8 1.24 -1.97 35.04
C GLU A 8 1.53 -0.46 35.09
N LYS A 9 2.55 -0.02 34.37
CA LYS A 9 2.93 1.40 34.23
C LYS A 9 2.78 1.87 32.81
N LYS A 10 2.29 3.10 32.62
CA LYS A 10 2.36 3.79 31.32
C LYS A 10 3.82 4.03 30.99
N ILE A 11 4.27 3.49 29.85
CA ILE A 11 5.60 3.73 29.30
C ILE A 11 5.41 4.76 28.20
N PRO A 12 6.22 5.84 28.15
CA PRO A 12 6.24 6.72 26.97
C PRO A 12 6.57 5.90 25.74
N VAL A 13 5.77 6.03 24.71
CA VAL A 13 6.03 5.50 23.36
C VAL A 13 6.43 6.68 22.49
N TYR A 14 7.52 6.53 21.78
CA TYR A 14 8.04 7.56 20.87
C TYR A 14 7.92 7.04 19.45
N ASP A 15 7.45 7.89 18.57
CA ASP A 15 7.61 7.69 17.13
C ASP A 15 8.85 8.48 16.69
N ILE A 16 9.67 7.87 15.84
CA ILE A 16 10.91 8.49 15.35
C ILE A 16 10.75 8.74 13.86
N THR A 17 10.73 10.00 13.49
CA THR A 17 10.76 10.40 12.09
C THR A 17 12.22 10.57 11.67
N VAL A 18 12.64 9.79 10.67
CA VAL A 18 13.97 9.90 10.05
C VAL A 18 13.81 10.65 8.73
N ASN A 19 14.42 11.82 8.64
CA ASN A 19 14.20 12.81 7.57
C ASN A 19 14.55 12.35 6.15
N THR A 20 15.25 11.23 5.96
CA THR A 20 15.69 10.81 4.62
C THR A 20 15.28 9.39 4.24
N ASN A 21 15.23 8.47 5.18
CA ASN A 21 15.05 7.05 4.86
C ASN A 21 13.81 6.42 5.48
N HIS A 22 13.11 7.11 6.38
CA HIS A 22 11.94 6.61 7.13
C HIS A 22 12.12 5.25 7.82
N ASN A 23 13.36 4.76 7.93
CA ASN A 23 13.77 3.51 8.56
C ASN A 23 14.71 3.80 9.70
N PHE A 24 14.59 3.06 10.78
CA PHE A 24 15.53 3.13 11.89
C PHE A 24 15.62 1.78 12.62
N TYR A 25 16.70 1.57 13.34
CA TYR A 25 16.84 0.40 14.20
C TYR A 25 16.29 0.70 15.59
N ALA A 26 15.39 -0.14 16.06
CA ALA A 26 14.92 -0.12 17.44
C ALA A 26 15.17 -1.49 18.07
N ASN A 27 16.06 -1.57 19.07
CA ASN A 27 16.48 -2.83 19.71
C ASN A 27 16.90 -3.91 18.70
N ASP A 28 17.81 -3.57 17.80
CA ASP A 28 18.34 -4.43 16.74
C ASP A 28 17.30 -4.93 15.71
N ILE A 29 16.10 -4.35 15.70
CA ILE A 29 15.06 -4.60 14.71
C ILE A 29 14.97 -3.38 13.80
N LEU A 30 15.09 -3.60 12.49
CA LEU A 30 14.80 -2.58 11.50
C LEU A 30 13.29 -2.31 11.49
N VAL A 31 12.90 -1.09 11.82
CA VAL A 31 11.51 -0.63 11.81
C VAL A 31 11.30 0.42 10.74
N HIS A 32 10.10 0.48 10.22
CA HIS A 32 9.74 1.22 9.04
C HIS A 32 8.43 1.99 9.27
N ASN A 33 8.33 3.20 8.72
CA ASN A 33 7.14 4.03 8.86
C ASN A 33 5.95 3.55 8.01
N CYS A 34 6.20 2.87 6.91
CA CYS A 34 5.16 2.29 6.05
C CYS A 34 5.12 0.78 6.18
N SER A 35 3.93 0.17 6.05
CA SER A 35 3.74 -1.26 6.30
C SER A 35 3.40 -2.08 5.04
N GLU A 36 3.47 -1.48 3.85
CA GLU A 36 3.13 -2.13 2.59
C GLU A 36 4.31 -2.77 1.87
N ILE A 37 5.55 -2.41 2.20
CA ILE A 37 6.75 -2.85 1.47
C ILE A 37 7.37 -4.06 2.15
N PHE A 38 7.46 -5.18 1.39
CA PHE A 38 8.05 -6.44 1.80
C PHE A 38 9.12 -6.85 0.79
N LEU A 39 10.33 -6.36 0.98
CA LEU A 39 11.46 -6.60 0.09
C LEU A 39 12.59 -7.30 0.83
N PRO A 40 13.39 -8.15 0.15
CA PRO A 40 14.53 -8.80 0.76
C PRO A 40 15.60 -7.80 1.16
N THR A 41 16.19 -7.99 2.33
CA THR A 41 17.33 -7.21 2.82
C THR A 41 18.34 -8.15 3.47
N THR A 42 19.63 -7.81 3.41
CA THR A 42 20.68 -8.49 4.16
C THR A 42 21.51 -7.47 4.93
N PRO A 43 22.08 -7.84 6.11
CA PRO A 43 22.93 -6.95 6.86
C PRO A 43 24.16 -6.52 6.04
N MET A 44 24.56 -5.26 6.19
CA MET A 44 25.82 -4.79 5.61
C MET A 44 26.99 -5.22 6.45
N MET A 45 28.06 -5.68 5.81
CA MET A 45 29.27 -6.17 6.46
C MET A 45 30.27 -5.05 6.84
N PHE A 46 30.02 -3.83 6.39
CA PHE A 46 30.85 -2.63 6.67
C PHE A 46 29.97 -1.43 7.00
N ASP A 47 30.56 -0.30 7.36
CA ASP A 47 29.84 0.90 7.85
C ASP A 47 28.95 1.61 6.80
N GLY A 48 28.71 0.97 5.67
CA GLY A 48 27.69 1.18 4.65
C GLY A 48 27.35 2.60 4.20
N LEU A 49 28.00 3.61 4.77
CA LEU A 49 27.74 5.02 4.50
C LEU A 49 28.55 5.55 3.31
N ARG A 50 29.39 4.72 2.70
CA ARG A 50 30.22 5.14 1.58
C ARG A 50 29.84 4.41 0.31
N LYS A 51 29.70 5.14 -0.78
CA LYS A 51 29.71 4.61 -2.12
C LYS A 51 31.14 4.06 -2.32
N THR A 52 31.21 2.76 -2.47
CA THR A 52 32.24 1.95 -3.10
C THR A 52 33.60 1.81 -2.41
N GLU A 53 33.82 0.59 -1.94
CA GLU A 53 35.10 -0.09 -2.07
C GLU A 53 35.17 -0.91 -3.40
N PHE A 54 34.11 -0.91 -4.21
CA PHE A 54 34.02 -1.65 -5.48
C PHE A 54 34.21 -0.68 -6.65
N GLU A 55 35.11 -1.01 -7.56
CA GLU A 55 35.34 -0.23 -8.77
C GLU A 55 34.15 -0.32 -9.75
N ASN A 56 33.43 -1.46 -9.71
CA ASN A 56 32.26 -1.69 -10.51
C ASN A 56 31.11 -2.27 -9.67
N ILE A 57 29.89 -1.83 -9.89
CA ILE A 57 28.68 -2.35 -9.21
C ILE A 57 28.46 -3.85 -9.47
N SER A 58 28.99 -4.38 -10.59
CA SER A 58 28.93 -5.80 -10.92
C SER A 58 29.72 -6.70 -9.95
N ASP A 59 30.68 -6.14 -9.23
CA ASP A 59 31.50 -6.86 -8.25
C ASP A 59 30.80 -6.95 -6.89
N TYR A 60 29.72 -6.20 -6.72
CA TYR A 60 28.88 -6.20 -5.53
C TYR A 60 27.93 -7.40 -5.52
N ASN A 61 27.67 -7.95 -4.34
CA ASN A 61 26.76 -9.09 -4.17
C ASN A 61 26.02 -9.04 -2.83
N ALA A 62 25.11 -9.97 -2.60
CA ALA A 62 24.27 -10.02 -1.41
C ALA A 62 25.08 -10.19 -0.09
N ASP A 63 26.28 -10.77 -0.16
CA ASP A 63 27.15 -10.98 1.02
C ASP A 63 27.75 -9.64 1.51
N ASN A 64 27.82 -8.64 0.65
CA ASN A 64 28.26 -7.29 0.99
C ASN A 64 27.15 -6.46 1.66
N GLY A 65 25.92 -6.99 1.67
CA GLY A 65 24.74 -6.33 2.21
C GLY A 65 23.73 -5.91 1.14
N MET A 66 22.45 -5.81 1.52
CA MET A 66 21.39 -5.48 0.57
C MET A 66 20.33 -4.62 1.24
N ILE A 67 20.07 -3.44 0.66
CA ILE A 67 19.00 -2.52 1.03
C ILE A 67 18.07 -2.39 -0.18
N SER A 68 17.03 -3.21 -0.24
CA SER A 68 16.08 -3.13 -1.35
C SER A 68 15.21 -1.88 -1.25
N LEU A 69 15.13 -1.13 -2.34
CA LEU A 69 14.28 0.05 -2.47
C LEU A 69 13.10 -0.25 -3.39
N CYS A 70 11.93 0.32 -3.07
CA CYS A 70 10.74 0.23 -3.88
C CYS A 70 10.39 1.60 -4.46
N ILE A 71 10.25 1.68 -5.78
CA ILE A 71 9.77 2.90 -6.42
C ILE A 71 8.25 2.91 -6.34
N LEU A 72 7.71 3.90 -5.62
CA LEU A 72 6.29 4.00 -5.31
C LEU A 72 5.55 4.95 -6.24
N GLY A 73 4.28 4.65 -6.45
CA GLY A 73 3.34 5.52 -7.13
C GLY A 73 1.91 5.01 -7.02
N CYS A 74 0.91 5.82 -7.38
CA CYS A 74 -0.48 5.43 -7.27
C CYS A 74 -1.28 5.79 -8.52
N ILE A 75 -2.22 4.91 -8.90
CA ILE A 75 -3.26 5.21 -9.88
C ILE A 75 -4.51 5.67 -9.14
N ASN A 76 -5.01 6.85 -9.50
CA ASN A 76 -6.23 7.41 -8.95
C ASN A 76 -7.46 6.75 -9.57
N PHE A 77 -8.09 5.82 -8.83
CA PHE A 77 -9.25 5.05 -9.33
C PHE A 77 -10.49 5.91 -9.50
N GLY A 78 -10.73 6.88 -8.61
CA GLY A 78 -11.90 7.76 -8.69
C GLY A 78 -11.92 8.64 -9.96
N LYS A 79 -10.75 8.95 -10.52
CA LYS A 79 -10.64 9.75 -11.74
C LYS A 79 -10.80 8.92 -13.03
N LEU A 80 -10.82 7.59 -12.96
CA LEU A 80 -11.00 6.75 -14.15
C LEU A 80 -12.46 6.78 -14.63
N SER A 81 -12.63 6.93 -15.94
CA SER A 81 -13.96 6.92 -16.57
C SER A 81 -14.51 5.50 -16.71
N ASN A 82 -13.64 4.53 -16.91
CA ASN A 82 -14.00 3.11 -17.02
C ASN A 82 -12.78 2.20 -16.79
N ILE A 83 -13.03 0.92 -16.57
CA ILE A 83 -12.01 -0.08 -16.23
C ILE A 83 -10.98 -0.32 -17.34
N THR A 84 -11.33 -0.09 -18.61
CA THR A 84 -10.41 -0.33 -19.74
C THR A 84 -9.27 0.68 -19.78
N ARG A 85 -9.42 1.83 -19.12
CA ARG A 85 -8.34 2.81 -18.97
C ARG A 85 -7.15 2.26 -18.19
N LEU A 86 -7.37 1.26 -17.34
CA LEU A 86 -6.28 0.61 -16.61
C LEU A 86 -5.23 -0.01 -17.53
N ASP A 87 -5.61 -0.52 -18.70
CA ASP A 87 -4.67 -1.18 -19.63
C ASP A 87 -3.59 -0.22 -20.14
N SER A 88 -4.01 0.97 -20.56
CA SER A 88 -3.08 1.99 -21.03
C SER A 88 -2.29 2.64 -19.89
N LEU A 89 -2.96 2.92 -18.76
CA LEU A 89 -2.32 3.55 -17.63
C LEU A 89 -1.28 2.66 -16.96
N THR A 90 -1.57 1.39 -16.73
CA THR A 90 -0.60 0.46 -16.17
C THR A 90 0.62 0.31 -17.07
N SER A 91 0.41 0.27 -18.41
CA SER A 91 1.52 0.20 -19.37
C SER A 91 2.44 1.42 -19.30
N ILE A 92 1.86 2.62 -19.30
CA ILE A 92 2.62 3.87 -19.21
C ILE A 92 3.31 3.99 -17.85
N PHE A 93 2.59 3.69 -16.78
CA PHE A 93 3.05 3.93 -15.42
C PHE A 93 4.17 2.96 -15.00
N VAL A 94 4.07 1.68 -15.36
CA VAL A 94 5.16 0.71 -15.14
C VAL A 94 6.41 1.14 -15.89
N ARG A 95 6.28 1.56 -17.15
CA ARG A 95 7.41 2.05 -17.95
C ARG A 95 8.04 3.31 -17.35
N PHE A 96 7.21 4.25 -16.88
CA PHE A 96 7.68 5.48 -16.25
C PHE A 96 8.50 5.18 -14.97
N LEU A 97 7.95 4.35 -14.08
CA LEU A 97 8.64 4.00 -12.83
C LEU A 97 9.85 3.09 -13.07
N ASP A 98 9.83 2.22 -14.07
CA ASP A 98 11.00 1.43 -14.47
C ASP A 98 12.15 2.32 -14.95
N ASN A 99 11.85 3.39 -15.68
CA ASN A 99 12.86 4.37 -16.11
C ASN A 99 13.47 5.12 -14.91
N LEU A 100 12.66 5.46 -13.88
CA LEU A 100 13.16 6.15 -12.69
C LEU A 100 14.22 5.33 -11.93
N ILE A 101 14.17 3.99 -12.01
CA ILE A 101 15.18 3.13 -11.40
C ILE A 101 16.58 3.41 -11.99
N ASP A 102 16.65 3.70 -13.26
CA ASP A 102 17.91 3.93 -13.96
C ASP A 102 18.38 5.39 -13.86
N GLU A 103 17.45 6.34 -13.70
CA GLU A 103 17.73 7.77 -13.69
C GLU A 103 18.05 8.35 -12.30
N GLN A 104 17.69 7.66 -11.22
CA GLN A 104 17.94 8.17 -9.87
C GLN A 104 19.37 7.90 -9.39
N ASP A 105 19.90 8.79 -8.55
CA ASP A 105 21.18 8.60 -7.87
C ASP A 105 20.99 7.72 -6.63
N TYR A 106 21.91 6.77 -6.46
CA TYR A 106 21.94 5.91 -5.27
C TYR A 106 23.09 6.33 -4.36
N PRO A 107 22.84 6.50 -3.05
CA PRO A 107 23.88 6.94 -2.11
C PRO A 107 24.91 5.87 -1.79
N MET A 108 24.59 4.58 -2.04
CA MET A 108 25.43 3.43 -1.73
C MET A 108 25.13 2.24 -2.63
N ASP A 109 26.12 1.40 -2.89
CA ASP A 109 26.02 0.22 -3.74
C ASP A 109 25.04 -0.82 -3.17
N ALA A 110 24.98 -0.94 -1.84
CA ALA A 110 24.02 -1.80 -1.16
C ALA A 110 22.56 -1.48 -1.50
N ALA A 111 22.26 -0.25 -1.90
CA ALA A 111 20.93 0.14 -2.36
C ALA A 111 20.80 0.07 -3.88
N GLU A 112 21.84 0.43 -4.62
CA GLU A 112 21.83 0.44 -6.09
C GLU A 112 21.72 -0.96 -6.68
N TRP A 113 22.60 -1.85 -6.27
CA TRP A 113 22.70 -3.21 -6.78
C TRP A 113 21.36 -3.99 -6.72
N PRO A 114 20.69 -4.13 -5.55
CA PRO A 114 19.43 -4.87 -5.51
C PRO A 114 18.30 -4.13 -6.23
N THR A 115 18.31 -2.79 -6.20
CA THR A 115 17.25 -2.01 -6.84
C THR A 115 17.32 -2.12 -8.36
N LYS A 116 18.49 -2.04 -8.96
CA LYS A 116 18.69 -2.24 -10.40
C LYS A 116 18.51 -3.71 -10.82
N GLY A 117 18.97 -4.66 -9.98
CA GLY A 117 18.89 -6.09 -10.28
C GLY A 117 17.49 -6.67 -10.20
N TYR A 118 16.70 -6.32 -9.17
CA TYR A 118 15.31 -6.78 -9.01
C TYR A 118 14.27 -5.85 -9.63
N ARG A 119 14.56 -4.55 -9.72
CA ARG A 119 13.68 -3.51 -10.27
C ARG A 119 12.30 -3.48 -9.57
N PHE A 120 12.30 -3.35 -8.24
CA PHE A 120 11.10 -3.37 -7.42
C PHE A 120 10.22 -2.13 -7.64
N LEU A 121 8.95 -2.34 -7.96
CA LEU A 121 7.92 -1.31 -8.02
C LEU A 121 6.83 -1.58 -6.99
N GLY A 122 6.25 -0.50 -6.46
CA GLY A 122 5.11 -0.52 -5.56
C GLY A 122 4.02 0.41 -6.04
N ILE A 123 3.26 -0.01 -7.04
CA ILE A 123 2.17 0.77 -7.62
C ILE A 123 0.90 0.52 -6.82
N GLY A 124 0.34 1.59 -6.27
CA GLY A 124 -0.85 1.56 -5.45
C GLY A 124 -2.10 2.11 -6.12
N ILE A 125 -3.12 2.23 -5.28
CA ILE A 125 -4.43 2.76 -5.62
C ILE A 125 -4.72 3.92 -4.68
N SER A 126 -5.18 5.05 -5.22
CA SER A 126 -5.70 6.17 -4.45
C SER A 126 -7.14 6.49 -4.84
N ASP A 127 -7.78 7.37 -4.05
CA ASP A 127 -9.16 7.82 -4.29
C ASP A 127 -10.21 6.70 -4.25
N PHE A 128 -9.97 5.70 -3.41
CA PHE A 128 -10.80 4.49 -3.41
C PHE A 128 -12.20 4.73 -2.83
N ALA A 129 -12.33 5.59 -1.81
CA ALA A 129 -13.64 5.93 -1.27
C ALA A 129 -14.51 6.66 -2.31
N HIS A 130 -13.94 7.63 -3.06
CA HIS A 130 -14.60 8.28 -4.17
C HIS A 130 -14.93 7.28 -5.30
N PHE A 131 -13.99 6.42 -5.65
CA PHE A 131 -14.23 5.36 -6.64
C PHE A 131 -15.46 4.52 -6.30
N LEU A 132 -15.61 4.10 -5.04
CA LEU A 132 -16.80 3.36 -4.60
C LEU A 132 -18.07 4.22 -4.71
N ALA A 133 -18.03 5.46 -4.22
CA ALA A 133 -19.18 6.38 -4.26
C ALA A 133 -19.62 6.67 -5.69
N LYS A 134 -18.67 6.96 -6.59
CA LYS A 134 -18.92 7.19 -8.02
C LYS A 134 -19.69 6.05 -8.70
N HIS A 135 -19.45 4.82 -8.27
CA HIS A 135 -20.12 3.64 -8.78
C HIS A 135 -21.34 3.22 -7.94
N ASP A 136 -21.86 4.08 -7.05
CA ASP A 136 -22.97 3.79 -6.15
C ASP A 136 -22.77 2.51 -5.33
N ALA A 137 -21.56 2.28 -4.87
CA ALA A 137 -21.11 1.09 -4.17
C ALA A 137 -20.65 1.46 -2.75
N ARG A 138 -21.56 1.40 -1.76
CA ARG A 138 -21.18 1.66 -0.38
C ARG A 138 -20.32 0.53 0.18
N LEU A 139 -19.28 0.86 0.91
CA LEU A 139 -18.39 -0.09 1.60
C LEU A 139 -19.22 -1.10 2.42
N GLY A 140 -18.85 -2.38 2.37
CA GLY A 140 -19.55 -3.48 3.03
C GLY A 140 -20.66 -4.13 2.21
N THR A 141 -21.13 -3.50 1.15
CA THR A 141 -22.16 -4.08 0.27
C THR A 141 -21.56 -5.12 -0.69
N GLN A 142 -22.41 -5.99 -1.22
CA GLN A 142 -21.98 -6.96 -2.26
C GLN A 142 -21.46 -6.23 -3.49
N LYS A 143 -22.11 -5.14 -3.89
CA LYS A 143 -21.70 -4.31 -5.03
C LYS A 143 -20.26 -3.78 -4.86
N SER A 144 -19.89 -3.32 -3.64
CA SER A 144 -18.51 -2.87 -3.38
C SER A 144 -17.50 -4.00 -3.48
N LYS A 145 -17.84 -5.21 -3.05
CA LYS A 145 -16.99 -6.40 -3.17
C LYS A 145 -16.76 -6.80 -4.61
N ASP A 146 -17.84 -6.89 -5.40
CA ASP A 146 -17.82 -7.27 -6.82
C ASP A 146 -16.99 -6.25 -7.63
N LEU A 147 -17.23 -4.97 -7.38
CA LEU A 147 -16.50 -3.88 -8.01
C LEU A 147 -15.01 -3.93 -7.69
N THR A 148 -14.67 -4.05 -6.41
CA THR A 148 -13.28 -4.15 -5.93
C THR A 148 -12.57 -5.34 -6.54
N HIS A 149 -13.18 -6.53 -6.51
CA HIS A 149 -12.60 -7.74 -7.09
C HIS A 149 -12.26 -7.55 -8.58
N ARG A 150 -13.22 -7.06 -9.37
CA ARG A 150 -13.08 -6.89 -10.81
C ARG A 150 -12.00 -5.86 -11.17
N TRP A 151 -11.96 -4.73 -10.45
CA TRP A 151 -11.00 -3.66 -10.75
C TRP A 151 -9.59 -3.99 -10.25
N ALA A 152 -9.47 -4.61 -9.09
CA ALA A 152 -8.19 -5.06 -8.56
C ALA A 152 -7.56 -6.17 -9.43
N GLU A 153 -8.38 -7.09 -9.94
CA GLU A 153 -7.93 -8.09 -10.92
C GLU A 153 -7.33 -7.42 -12.15
N ARG A 154 -8.08 -6.50 -12.78
CA ARG A 154 -7.65 -5.83 -14.01
C ARG A 154 -6.39 -4.98 -13.78
N PHE A 155 -6.32 -4.31 -12.63
CA PHE A 155 -5.16 -3.53 -12.21
C PHE A 155 -3.90 -4.39 -12.12
N GLN A 156 -3.93 -5.47 -11.33
CA GLN A 156 -2.78 -6.33 -11.15
C GLN A 156 -2.37 -7.05 -12.44
N TYR A 157 -3.35 -7.55 -13.19
CA TYR A 157 -3.11 -8.14 -14.49
C TYR A 157 -2.42 -7.16 -15.45
N GLY A 158 -2.91 -5.93 -15.51
CA GLY A 158 -2.33 -4.87 -16.35
C GLY A 158 -0.88 -4.53 -15.96
N LEU A 159 -0.58 -4.46 -14.66
CA LEU A 159 0.79 -4.23 -14.17
C LEU A 159 1.74 -5.35 -14.59
N ILE A 160 1.36 -6.61 -14.37
CA ILE A 160 2.20 -7.76 -14.72
C ILE A 160 2.38 -7.84 -16.23
N LYS A 161 1.33 -7.64 -17.02
CA LYS A 161 1.39 -7.61 -18.47
C LYS A 161 2.32 -6.51 -18.98
N ALA A 162 2.25 -5.32 -18.38
CA ALA A 162 3.14 -4.20 -18.74
C ALA A 162 4.61 -4.52 -18.45
N SER A 163 4.91 -5.12 -17.30
CA SER A 163 6.26 -5.53 -16.93
C SER A 163 6.79 -6.67 -17.81
N ASN A 164 5.95 -7.63 -18.20
CA ASN A 164 6.30 -8.66 -19.17
C ASN A 164 6.56 -8.05 -20.57
N GLN A 165 5.77 -7.05 -20.98
CA GLN A 165 6.02 -6.33 -22.22
C GLN A 165 7.37 -5.59 -22.20
N LEU A 166 7.74 -4.98 -21.08
CA LEU A 166 9.06 -4.38 -20.90
C LEU A 166 10.18 -5.44 -20.94
N ALA A 167 9.94 -6.63 -20.40
CA ALA A 167 10.91 -7.72 -20.50
C ALA A 167 11.12 -8.16 -21.95
N LYS A 168 10.08 -8.19 -22.79
CA LYS A 168 10.20 -8.44 -24.23
C LYS A 168 11.04 -7.38 -24.95
N GLU A 169 10.97 -6.13 -24.50
CA GLU A 169 11.66 -4.99 -25.14
C GLU A 169 13.10 -4.78 -24.64
N ARG A 170 13.35 -5.04 -23.34
CA ARG A 170 14.56 -4.64 -22.63
C ARG A 170 15.28 -5.78 -21.92
N GLY A 171 14.73 -6.98 -21.97
CA GLY A 171 15.15 -8.13 -21.16
C GLY A 171 14.47 -8.18 -19.80
N ALA A 172 14.39 -9.36 -19.21
CA ALA A 172 13.94 -9.58 -17.85
C ALA A 172 14.86 -8.86 -16.84
N CYS A 173 14.42 -8.71 -15.58
CA CYS A 173 15.32 -8.25 -14.52
C CYS A 173 16.46 -9.26 -14.31
N GLU A 174 17.60 -8.78 -13.83
CA GLU A 174 18.81 -9.59 -13.68
C GLU A 174 18.59 -10.82 -12.79
N PHE A 175 17.82 -10.66 -11.72
CA PHE A 175 17.55 -11.74 -10.77
C PHE A 175 16.24 -12.51 -11.05
N TYR A 176 15.78 -12.53 -12.30
CA TYR A 176 14.55 -13.21 -12.70
C TYR A 176 14.47 -14.66 -12.25
N ASP A 177 15.58 -15.42 -12.38
CA ASP A 177 15.64 -16.83 -12.01
C ASP A 177 15.47 -17.10 -10.51
N GLN A 178 15.63 -16.08 -9.67
CA GLN A 178 15.37 -16.14 -8.23
C GLN A 178 13.91 -15.87 -7.86
N LEU A 179 13.09 -15.43 -8.83
CA LEU A 179 11.70 -15.05 -8.61
C LEU A 179 10.76 -16.24 -8.83
N LYS A 180 9.68 -16.28 -8.07
CA LYS A 180 8.61 -17.27 -8.30
C LYS A 180 7.96 -17.18 -9.69
N TYR A 181 8.13 -16.06 -10.36
CA TYR A 181 7.70 -15.90 -11.75
C TYR A 181 8.41 -16.86 -12.72
N SER A 182 9.68 -17.21 -12.46
CA SER A 182 10.43 -18.19 -13.26
C SER A 182 9.81 -19.59 -13.16
N ASP A 183 9.24 -19.93 -12.00
CA ASP A 183 8.46 -21.15 -11.79
C ASP A 183 7.04 -21.06 -12.36
N GLY A 184 6.65 -19.88 -12.90
CA GLY A 184 5.31 -19.59 -13.39
C GLY A 184 4.30 -19.34 -12.30
N VAL A 185 4.73 -18.99 -11.09
CA VAL A 185 3.84 -18.64 -9.98
C VAL A 185 3.53 -17.14 -10.01
N LEU A 186 2.27 -16.80 -10.08
CA LEU A 186 1.77 -15.42 -10.09
C LEU A 186 1.17 -15.03 -8.72
N PRO A 187 1.05 -13.73 -8.40
CA PRO A 187 0.41 -13.29 -7.16
C PRO A 187 -0.98 -13.89 -6.93
N ILE A 188 -1.74 -14.11 -8.00
CA ILE A 188 -3.07 -14.72 -7.97
C ILE A 188 -3.07 -16.18 -7.49
N ASP A 189 -1.92 -16.86 -7.48
CA ASP A 189 -1.79 -18.22 -6.99
C ASP A 189 -1.53 -18.26 -5.47
N LEU A 190 -1.03 -17.16 -4.90
CA LEU A 190 -0.50 -17.06 -3.54
C LEU A 190 -1.46 -16.44 -2.51
N TYR A 191 -2.63 -15.98 -2.92
CA TYR A 191 -3.58 -15.36 -1.98
C TYR A 191 -4.18 -16.36 -0.99
N ASN A 192 -4.64 -15.86 0.15
CA ASN A 192 -5.32 -16.68 1.16
C ASN A 192 -6.72 -17.09 0.66
N LYS A 193 -6.94 -18.38 0.47
CA LYS A 193 -8.19 -18.95 -0.06
C LYS A 193 -9.43 -18.71 0.81
N ASN A 194 -9.27 -18.25 2.08
CA ASN A 194 -10.44 -17.82 2.85
C ASN A 194 -11.15 -16.59 2.25
N VAL A 195 -10.48 -15.80 1.40
CA VAL A 195 -11.12 -14.70 0.66
C VAL A 195 -12.27 -15.20 -0.21
N ASP A 196 -12.17 -16.41 -0.77
CA ASP A 196 -13.22 -17.01 -1.61
C ASP A 196 -14.53 -17.28 -0.84
N LYS A 197 -14.48 -17.29 0.51
CA LYS A 197 -15.67 -17.33 1.37
C LYS A 197 -16.37 -15.96 1.48
N ILE A 198 -15.68 -14.87 1.14
CA ILE A 198 -16.26 -13.51 1.11
C ILE A 198 -16.81 -13.23 -0.28
N ILE A 199 -16.06 -13.61 -1.31
CA ILE A 199 -16.40 -13.43 -2.72
C ILE A 199 -15.73 -14.52 -3.56
N ASN A 200 -16.50 -15.17 -4.40
CA ASN A 200 -16.03 -16.24 -5.29
C ASN A 200 -16.35 -15.91 -6.76
N ASN A 201 -15.96 -14.71 -7.18
CA ASN A 201 -16.14 -14.27 -8.56
C ASN A 201 -15.10 -14.94 -9.46
N LYS A 202 -15.51 -15.33 -10.67
CA LYS A 202 -14.59 -15.81 -11.69
C LYS A 202 -13.59 -14.72 -12.07
N LEU A 203 -12.36 -15.13 -12.31
CA LEU A 203 -11.35 -14.27 -12.93
C LEU A 203 -11.72 -14.03 -14.40
N LEU A 204 -11.53 -12.79 -14.85
CA LEU A 204 -11.93 -12.33 -16.18
C LEU A 204 -10.73 -12.10 -17.11
N CYS A 205 -9.53 -11.97 -16.56
CA CYS A 205 -8.30 -11.77 -17.32
C CYS A 205 -7.68 -13.12 -17.73
N ASP A 206 -6.97 -13.12 -18.83
CA ASP A 206 -6.25 -14.30 -19.33
C ASP A 206 -4.93 -14.53 -18.58
N TRP A 207 -5.05 -15.04 -17.36
CA TRP A 207 -3.90 -15.32 -16.49
C TRP A 207 -2.99 -16.42 -17.04
N GLU A 208 -3.55 -17.43 -17.71
CA GLU A 208 -2.75 -18.54 -18.22
C GLU A 208 -1.95 -18.14 -19.45
N GLY A 209 -2.52 -17.34 -20.36
CA GLY A 209 -1.77 -16.74 -21.45
C GLY A 209 -0.63 -15.84 -20.97
N LEU A 210 -0.90 -15.02 -19.94
CA LEU A 210 0.14 -14.18 -19.34
C LEU A 210 1.23 -15.02 -18.63
N ARG A 211 0.86 -16.10 -17.97
CA ARG A 211 1.82 -17.06 -17.36
C ARG A 211 2.74 -17.69 -18.40
N ALA A 212 2.20 -18.11 -19.53
CA ALA A 212 2.98 -18.66 -20.63
C ALA A 212 3.96 -17.63 -21.21
N ASP A 213 3.49 -16.40 -21.39
CA ASP A 213 4.31 -15.27 -21.85
C ASP A 213 5.47 -14.97 -20.88
N ILE A 214 5.20 -14.96 -19.58
CA ILE A 214 6.24 -14.72 -18.55
C ILE A 214 7.28 -15.84 -18.54
N LYS A 215 6.86 -17.08 -18.69
CA LYS A 215 7.82 -18.21 -18.80
C LYS A 215 8.72 -18.09 -20.03
N THR A 216 8.23 -17.50 -21.10
CA THR A 216 8.98 -17.35 -22.36
C THR A 216 9.90 -16.12 -22.35
N TYR A 217 9.42 -14.99 -21.85
CA TYR A 217 10.11 -13.70 -21.98
C TYR A 217 10.58 -13.11 -20.64
N GLY A 218 10.19 -13.71 -19.52
CA GLY A 218 10.47 -13.19 -18.18
C GLY A 218 9.56 -12.02 -17.77
N ILE A 219 9.97 -11.37 -16.69
CA ILE A 219 9.35 -10.15 -16.15
C ILE A 219 10.43 -9.12 -15.85
N ARG A 220 10.14 -7.83 -16.11
CA ARG A 220 11.11 -6.74 -15.91
C ARG A 220 11.22 -6.30 -14.46
N ASN A 221 10.16 -6.46 -13.66
CA ASN A 221 10.06 -5.95 -12.30
C ASN A 221 9.67 -7.07 -11.33
N ALA A 222 10.46 -7.33 -10.31
CA ALA A 222 10.25 -8.42 -9.36
C ALA A 222 8.99 -8.25 -8.49
N THR A 223 8.61 -6.99 -8.20
CA THR A 223 7.32 -6.64 -7.60
C THR A 223 6.70 -5.50 -8.37
N LEU A 224 5.38 -5.35 -8.32
CA LEU A 224 4.65 -4.37 -9.10
C LEU A 224 3.63 -3.57 -8.28
N SER A 225 2.98 -4.17 -7.31
CA SER A 225 1.93 -3.50 -6.54
C SER A 225 2.18 -3.51 -5.04
N ALA A 226 1.95 -2.36 -4.43
CA ALA A 226 1.86 -2.11 -3.00
C ALA A 226 0.90 -0.94 -2.79
N ILE A 227 0.21 -0.87 -1.65
CA ILE A 227 -0.71 0.24 -1.40
C ILE A 227 -0.14 1.15 -0.31
N PRO A 228 0.56 2.24 -0.68
CA PRO A 228 1.09 3.21 0.27
C PRO A 228 -0.01 4.18 0.75
N PRO A 229 0.19 4.89 1.86
CA PRO A 229 -0.64 6.02 2.22
C PRO A 229 -0.44 7.17 1.21
N THR A 230 -1.50 7.94 0.93
CA THR A 230 -1.49 9.03 -0.08
C THR A 230 -2.08 10.34 0.46
N ALA A 231 -1.83 10.68 1.73
CA ALA A 231 -2.45 11.84 2.35
C ALA A 231 -2.17 13.15 1.59
N SER A 232 -0.90 13.50 1.41
CA SER A 232 -0.50 14.76 0.74
C SER A 232 -0.86 14.79 -0.74
N SER A 233 -0.58 13.71 -1.47
CA SER A 233 -0.88 13.61 -2.91
C SER A 233 -2.39 13.61 -3.19
N SER A 234 -3.21 13.14 -2.26
CA SER A 234 -4.67 13.21 -2.35
C SER A 234 -5.18 14.64 -2.27
N LEU A 235 -4.59 15.49 -1.42
CA LEU A 235 -4.94 16.92 -1.35
C LEU A 235 -4.63 17.62 -2.67
N VAL A 236 -3.45 17.41 -3.23
CA VAL A 236 -3.04 18.02 -4.50
C VAL A 236 -3.94 17.59 -5.65
N SER A 237 -4.36 16.32 -5.68
CA SER A 237 -5.19 15.76 -6.75
C SER A 237 -6.69 15.95 -6.53
N ASN A 238 -7.13 16.62 -5.45
CA ASN A 238 -8.53 16.70 -5.04
C ASN A 238 -9.23 15.34 -5.08
N SER A 239 -8.74 14.44 -4.23
CA SER A 239 -9.19 13.05 -4.14
C SER A 239 -9.26 12.58 -2.69
N THR A 240 -9.91 11.44 -2.46
CA THR A 240 -9.90 10.79 -1.14
C THR A 240 -8.59 10.04 -0.90
N GLN A 241 -8.18 9.91 0.37
CA GLN A 241 -6.90 9.34 0.73
C GLN A 241 -6.84 7.83 0.47
N GLY A 242 -5.87 7.39 -0.31
CA GLY A 242 -5.53 5.98 -0.52
C GLY A 242 -6.73 5.06 -0.69
N ILE A 243 -6.75 4.04 0.14
CA ILE A 243 -7.85 3.05 0.24
C ILE A 243 -8.73 3.28 1.48
N ASP A 244 -8.48 4.35 2.22
CA ASP A 244 -9.16 4.65 3.48
C ASP A 244 -10.60 5.14 3.25
N PRO A 245 -11.50 4.91 4.22
CA PRO A 245 -12.78 5.61 4.28
C PRO A 245 -12.52 7.09 4.58
N ILE A 246 -13.45 7.95 4.22
CA ILE A 246 -13.36 9.37 4.53
C ILE A 246 -13.60 9.63 6.02
N PHE A 247 -13.02 10.69 6.57
CA PHE A 247 -13.34 11.13 7.94
C PHE A 247 -14.65 11.95 7.96
N THR A 248 -14.79 12.84 7.00
CA THR A 248 -15.96 13.72 6.85
C THR A 248 -16.18 14.00 5.36
N THR A 249 -17.39 14.41 5.01
CA THR A 249 -17.73 14.82 3.63
C THR A 249 -17.29 16.24 3.32
N THR A 250 -17.10 17.06 4.36
CA THR A 250 -16.58 18.43 4.26
C THR A 250 -15.54 18.62 5.33
N ASP A 251 -14.40 19.17 5.01
CA ASP A 251 -13.31 19.42 5.95
C ASP A 251 -12.78 20.83 5.82
N THR A 252 -12.15 21.34 6.88
CA THR A 252 -11.52 22.66 6.89
C THR A 252 -10.08 22.47 7.37
N TYR A 253 -9.14 22.71 6.47
CA TYR A 253 -7.72 22.71 6.79
C TYR A 253 -7.26 24.13 7.09
N GLU A 254 -6.81 24.34 8.30
CA GLU A 254 -6.25 25.63 8.74
C GLU A 254 -4.74 25.50 8.88
N SER A 255 -4.01 26.41 8.25
CA SER A 255 -2.59 26.61 8.47
C SER A 255 -2.37 28.03 9.01
N ALA A 256 -1.15 28.36 9.41
CA ALA A 256 -0.80 29.71 9.87
C ALA A 256 -1.09 30.80 8.82
N SER A 257 -1.20 30.47 7.54
CA SER A 257 -1.30 31.40 6.42
C SER A 257 -2.55 31.24 5.55
N TYR A 258 -3.31 30.16 5.69
CA TYR A 258 -4.51 29.92 4.86
C TYR A 258 -5.49 28.96 5.51
N VAL A 259 -6.75 29.08 5.10
CA VAL A 259 -7.84 28.17 5.43
C VAL A 259 -8.38 27.60 4.13
N VAL A 260 -8.33 26.27 4.00
CA VAL A 260 -8.85 25.55 2.83
C VAL A 260 -10.05 24.73 3.25
N LYS A 261 -11.19 24.96 2.61
CA LYS A 261 -12.35 24.07 2.71
C LYS A 261 -12.27 23.00 1.64
N SER A 262 -12.25 21.75 2.05
CA SER A 262 -12.28 20.60 1.19
C SER A 262 -13.65 19.92 1.23
N ILE A 263 -14.14 19.51 0.09
CA ILE A 263 -15.38 18.74 -0.07
C ILE A 263 -15.01 17.47 -0.83
N VAL A 264 -15.57 16.34 -0.42
CA VAL A 264 -15.35 15.08 -1.17
C VAL A 264 -15.80 15.22 -2.63
N PRO A 265 -15.09 14.61 -3.58
CA PRO A 265 -15.52 14.58 -4.97
C PRO A 265 -16.93 14.00 -5.12
N ASP A 266 -17.68 14.40 -6.15
CA ASP A 266 -19.07 13.95 -6.39
C ASP A 266 -19.93 14.01 -5.11
N PHE A 267 -19.97 15.17 -4.45
CA PHE A 267 -20.65 15.38 -3.16
C PHE A 267 -22.13 14.97 -3.18
N GLU A 268 -22.79 15.08 -4.33
CA GLU A 268 -24.16 14.59 -4.53
C GLU A 268 -24.31 13.08 -4.27
N LYS A 269 -23.20 12.35 -4.23
CA LYS A 269 -23.13 10.93 -3.88
C LYS A 269 -22.71 10.67 -2.43
N GLU A 270 -22.82 11.64 -1.54
CA GLU A 270 -22.38 11.55 -0.14
C GLU A 270 -22.89 10.32 0.61
N ASN A 271 -24.09 9.86 0.28
CA ASN A 271 -24.71 8.67 0.89
C ASN A 271 -23.98 7.35 0.61
N TYR A 272 -23.12 7.32 -0.41
CA TYR A 272 -22.33 6.15 -0.77
C TYR A 272 -20.95 6.15 -0.10
N TYR A 273 -20.49 7.29 0.41
CA TYR A 273 -19.28 7.33 1.20
C TYR A 273 -19.48 6.67 2.57
N MET A 274 -18.48 5.92 3.00
CA MET A 274 -18.39 5.41 4.36
C MET A 274 -17.45 6.33 5.14
N LYS A 275 -17.94 6.89 6.25
CA LYS A 275 -17.10 7.62 7.17
C LYS A 275 -16.37 6.66 8.10
N ALA A 276 -15.10 6.93 8.39
CA ALA A 276 -14.26 6.09 9.25
C ALA A 276 -14.88 5.86 10.63
N TRP A 277 -15.48 6.89 11.19
CA TRP A 277 -16.09 6.86 12.52
C TRP A 277 -17.46 6.19 12.55
N ASP A 278 -18.11 6.01 11.41
CA ASP A 278 -19.32 5.18 11.31
C ASP A 278 -18.97 3.69 11.28
N MET A 279 -17.75 3.34 10.80
CA MET A 279 -17.23 1.97 10.86
C MET A 279 -16.81 1.56 12.27
N ALA A 280 -16.36 2.49 13.10
CA ALA A 280 -15.78 2.24 14.41
C ALA A 280 -16.70 1.50 15.41
N GLY A 281 -18.01 1.52 15.18
CA GLY A 281 -18.96 0.73 15.99
C GLY A 281 -18.86 -0.76 15.72
N ASN A 282 -19.12 -1.19 14.50
CA ASN A 282 -19.28 -2.60 14.13
C ASN A 282 -18.65 -3.00 12.79
N ASN A 283 -18.08 -2.07 12.02
CA ASN A 283 -17.80 -2.26 10.59
C ASN A 283 -16.33 -2.40 10.20
N ASN A 284 -15.34 -2.36 11.11
CA ASN A 284 -13.95 -2.67 10.77
C ASN A 284 -13.84 -4.04 10.08
N SER A 285 -14.65 -5.01 10.53
CA SER A 285 -14.71 -6.34 9.91
C SER A 285 -15.06 -6.30 8.42
N ASP A 286 -16.00 -5.46 8.00
CA ASP A 286 -16.39 -5.35 6.59
C ASP A 286 -15.37 -4.59 5.78
N TYR A 287 -14.73 -3.58 6.36
CA TYR A 287 -13.58 -2.92 5.76
C TYR A 287 -12.39 -3.89 5.60
N MET A 288 -12.02 -4.64 6.65
CA MET A 288 -10.95 -5.65 6.57
C MET A 288 -11.24 -6.73 5.51
N LYS A 289 -12.49 -7.16 5.37
CA LYS A 289 -12.89 -8.10 4.31
C LYS A 289 -12.75 -7.49 2.91
N LEU A 290 -13.13 -6.23 2.74
CA LEU A 290 -12.99 -5.54 1.46
C LEU A 290 -11.52 -5.37 1.10
N MET A 291 -10.69 -4.99 2.08
CA MET A 291 -9.24 -4.93 1.90
C MET A 291 -8.62 -6.29 1.60
N ALA A 292 -9.13 -7.37 2.18
CA ALA A 292 -8.69 -8.74 1.84
C ALA A 292 -8.98 -9.11 0.38
N ILE A 293 -10.11 -8.65 -0.17
CA ILE A 293 -10.43 -8.82 -1.60
C ILE A 293 -9.40 -8.06 -2.46
N LEU A 294 -9.03 -6.86 -2.07
CA LEU A 294 -7.99 -6.09 -2.75
C LEU A 294 -6.62 -6.78 -2.63
N GLN A 295 -6.25 -7.22 -1.42
CA GLN A 295 -4.99 -7.92 -1.15
C GLN A 295 -4.83 -9.22 -1.95
N LYS A 296 -5.92 -9.87 -2.36
CA LYS A 296 -5.90 -11.05 -3.25
C LYS A 296 -5.05 -10.81 -4.50
N PHE A 297 -5.04 -9.58 -4.99
CA PHE A 297 -4.37 -9.20 -6.22
C PHE A 297 -3.05 -8.44 -5.99
N ILE A 298 -2.83 -7.84 -4.82
CA ILE A 298 -1.64 -7.04 -4.53
C ILE A 298 -0.46 -7.93 -4.15
N CYS A 299 0.68 -7.76 -4.83
CA CYS A 299 1.84 -8.62 -4.63
C CYS A 299 2.60 -8.32 -3.33
N GLN A 300 2.69 -7.08 -2.89
CA GLN A 300 3.26 -6.71 -1.59
C GLN A 300 2.15 -6.48 -0.55
N GLY A 301 2.37 -5.62 0.44
CA GLY A 301 1.40 -5.26 1.46
C GLY A 301 0.52 -4.07 1.09
N MET A 302 -0.31 -3.70 2.05
CA MET A 302 -1.18 -2.54 1.98
C MET A 302 -1.19 -1.85 3.34
N SER A 303 -1.03 -0.53 3.37
CA SER A 303 -1.12 0.28 4.59
C SER A 303 -2.59 0.42 5.00
N THR A 304 -3.12 -0.62 5.66
CA THR A 304 -4.53 -0.74 6.05
C THR A 304 -4.72 -0.28 7.48
N ASN A 305 -5.45 0.81 7.69
CA ASN A 305 -5.74 1.38 9.00
C ASN A 305 -6.90 0.66 9.71
N GLN A 306 -6.96 0.83 11.03
CA GLN A 306 -8.08 0.44 11.87
C GLN A 306 -8.68 1.70 12.52
N TYR A 307 -10.00 1.73 12.72
CA TYR A 307 -10.71 2.92 13.18
C TYR A 307 -11.59 2.60 14.38
N TYR A 308 -11.43 3.37 15.46
CA TYR A 308 -12.19 3.19 16.70
C TYR A 308 -12.68 4.54 17.23
N ASP A 309 -13.99 4.73 17.26
CA ASP A 309 -14.62 5.89 17.87
C ASP A 309 -14.83 5.65 19.37
N LEU A 310 -13.92 6.18 20.19
CA LEU A 310 -13.97 6.02 21.64
C LEU A 310 -15.17 6.76 22.25
N THR A 311 -15.69 7.79 21.58
CA THR A 311 -16.87 8.53 22.08
C THR A 311 -18.13 7.64 22.13
N LYS A 312 -18.17 6.59 21.32
CA LYS A 312 -19.26 5.60 21.26
C LYS A 312 -19.03 4.39 22.16
N LEU A 313 -17.92 4.37 22.93
CA LEU A 313 -17.57 3.25 23.80
C LEU A 313 -17.77 3.59 25.29
N PRO A 314 -18.13 2.59 26.12
CA PRO A 314 -18.24 2.77 27.58
C PRO A 314 -16.91 3.30 28.15
N ASN A 315 -16.98 4.34 28.95
CA ASN A 315 -15.83 5.00 29.59
C ASN A 315 -14.73 5.41 28.58
N ARG A 316 -15.07 5.62 27.31
CA ARG A 316 -14.11 5.94 26.22
C ARG A 316 -12.91 4.98 26.20
N THR A 317 -13.13 3.73 26.54
CA THR A 317 -12.07 2.73 26.62
C THR A 317 -12.22 1.69 25.53
N LEU A 318 -11.15 1.47 24.77
CA LEU A 318 -11.10 0.43 23.74
C LEU A 318 -10.71 -0.91 24.38
N ASP A 319 -11.58 -1.89 24.28
CA ASP A 319 -11.29 -3.26 24.72
C ASP A 319 -10.24 -3.91 23.81
N ALA A 320 -9.16 -4.41 24.40
CA ALA A 320 -8.09 -5.11 23.69
C ALA A 320 -8.60 -6.34 22.89
N ASN A 321 -9.67 -7.01 23.37
CA ASN A 321 -10.26 -8.12 22.62
C ASN A 321 -10.92 -7.68 21.30
N ARG A 322 -11.39 -6.45 21.21
CA ARG A 322 -11.92 -5.88 19.99
C ARG A 322 -10.82 -5.68 18.96
N VAL A 323 -9.71 -5.04 19.34
CA VAL A 323 -8.52 -4.88 18.48
C VAL A 323 -8.01 -6.24 18.02
N LYS A 324 -7.86 -7.18 18.98
CA LYS A 324 -7.47 -8.56 18.69
C LYS A 324 -8.38 -9.24 17.67
N LYS A 325 -9.71 -9.04 17.79
CA LYS A 325 -10.68 -9.61 16.83
C LYS A 325 -10.45 -9.08 15.43
N ASP A 326 -10.23 -7.78 15.26
CA ASP A 326 -10.00 -7.17 13.94
C ASP A 326 -8.67 -7.64 13.34
N ILE A 327 -7.60 -7.74 14.15
CA ILE A 327 -6.31 -8.33 13.73
C ILE A 327 -6.50 -9.79 13.28
N LEU A 328 -7.27 -10.60 14.02
CA LEU A 328 -7.54 -11.99 13.65
C LEU A 328 -8.38 -12.11 12.37
N ILE A 329 -9.29 -11.18 12.11
CA ILE A 329 -10.04 -11.11 10.86
C ILE A 329 -9.09 -10.78 9.69
N ALA A 330 -8.24 -9.78 9.85
CA ALA A 330 -7.24 -9.42 8.86
C ALA A 330 -6.33 -10.61 8.52
N PHE A 331 -5.76 -11.27 9.52
CA PHE A 331 -4.95 -12.48 9.36
C PHE A 331 -5.71 -13.62 8.69
N LYS A 332 -6.94 -13.90 9.15
CA LYS A 332 -7.79 -14.98 8.60
C LYS A 332 -8.01 -14.85 7.10
N TYR A 333 -8.19 -13.65 6.61
CA TYR A 333 -8.47 -13.37 5.20
C TYR A 333 -7.23 -12.95 4.40
N GLY A 334 -6.04 -12.98 5.02
CA GLY A 334 -4.77 -12.86 4.33
C GLY A 334 -4.31 -11.45 4.01
N LEU A 335 -4.73 -10.45 4.81
CA LEU A 335 -4.01 -9.18 4.80
C LEU A 335 -2.58 -9.42 5.27
N LYS A 336 -1.61 -8.89 4.54
CA LYS A 336 -0.20 -9.08 4.84
C LYS A 336 0.31 -8.13 5.91
N SER A 337 -0.32 -6.95 6.02
CA SER A 337 0.03 -5.91 7.00
C SER A 337 -1.19 -5.15 7.49
N LEU A 338 -1.05 -4.54 8.64
CA LEU A 338 -1.91 -3.50 9.19
C LEU A 338 -1.03 -2.29 9.46
N TYR A 339 -1.63 -1.08 9.47
CA TYR A 339 -0.90 0.16 9.63
C TYR A 339 -1.27 0.84 10.96
N TYR A 340 -1.99 1.96 10.94
CA TYR A 340 -2.33 2.67 12.17
C TYR A 340 -3.62 2.18 12.82
N ILE A 341 -3.65 2.24 14.15
CA ILE A 341 -4.88 2.23 14.94
C ILE A 341 -5.27 3.69 15.16
N ARG A 342 -6.28 4.15 14.41
CA ARG A 342 -6.80 5.50 14.53
C ARG A 342 -7.97 5.53 15.50
N THR A 343 -7.91 6.45 16.46
CA THR A 343 -8.95 6.62 17.47
C THR A 343 -9.53 8.03 17.42
N LYS A 344 -10.84 8.15 17.64
CA LYS A 344 -11.53 9.41 17.88
C LYS A 344 -11.93 9.44 19.36
N ASP A 345 -11.47 10.40 20.15
CA ASP A 345 -11.79 10.54 21.58
C ASP A 345 -12.54 11.83 21.93
N LYS A 346 -12.59 12.80 21.00
CA LYS A 346 -13.35 14.07 21.11
C LYS A 346 -14.42 14.15 20.03
N GLU A 347 -15.48 14.91 20.30
CA GLU A 347 -16.57 15.09 19.33
C GLU A 347 -16.20 15.95 18.12
N ASN A 348 -15.22 16.87 18.27
CA ASN A 348 -14.76 17.76 17.20
C ASN A 348 -13.31 17.44 16.80
N ILE A 349 -13.11 16.95 15.59
CA ILE A 349 -11.78 16.67 15.02
C ILE A 349 -11.09 17.98 14.53
N SER A 350 -11.84 19.07 14.33
CA SER A 350 -11.31 20.33 13.79
C SER A 350 -10.27 21.03 14.67
N GLU A 351 -10.06 20.60 15.91
CA GLU A 351 -9.09 21.22 16.83
C GLU A 351 -7.77 20.44 17.00
N GLU A 352 -7.67 19.21 16.53
CA GLU A 352 -6.49 18.36 16.81
C GLU A 352 -5.46 18.24 15.68
N ILE A 353 -5.71 18.87 14.53
CA ILE A 353 -4.67 19.02 13.49
C ILE A 353 -3.72 20.20 13.79
N LYS A 354 -3.87 20.84 14.94
CA LYS A 354 -3.09 22.04 15.29
C LYS A 354 -1.61 21.79 15.62
N ASP A 355 -1.15 20.57 15.80
CA ASP A 355 0.23 20.35 16.30
C ASP A 355 1.08 19.36 15.50
N ASP A 356 0.59 18.86 14.38
CA ASP A 356 1.44 18.08 13.48
C ASP A 356 1.99 18.99 12.37
N THR A 357 2.93 19.85 12.75
CA THR A 357 3.75 20.66 11.82
C THR A 357 4.77 19.81 11.07
N THR A 358 4.82 18.53 11.32
CA THR A 358 5.50 17.56 10.45
C THR A 358 4.57 17.25 9.28
N PRO A 359 4.96 17.57 8.03
CA PRO A 359 4.25 17.04 6.89
C PRO A 359 4.18 15.53 7.05
N PRO A 360 3.04 14.88 6.76
CA PRO A 360 2.97 13.43 6.79
C PRO A 360 4.13 12.89 5.96
N ALA A 361 4.80 11.88 6.48
CA ALA A 361 5.99 11.29 5.88
C ALA A 361 5.67 10.50 4.59
N ASP A 362 4.84 11.06 3.75
CA ASP A 362 4.53 10.58 2.41
C ASP A 362 5.60 11.16 1.47
N GLY A 363 6.77 10.52 1.45
CA GLY A 363 7.86 10.83 0.52
C GLY A 363 7.49 10.60 -0.95
N ASN A 364 6.32 11.03 -1.36
CA ASN A 364 5.82 10.92 -2.72
C ASN A 364 5.67 12.31 -3.33
N PHE A 365 6.76 13.05 -3.43
CA PHE A 365 6.86 14.12 -4.41
C PHE A 365 7.46 13.54 -5.69
N ILE A 366 6.62 13.19 -6.63
CA ILE A 366 6.62 13.49 -8.07
C ILE A 366 5.21 13.34 -8.57
#